data_ee6cc451425f4241c76a1ec1c9f8415a
#
_entry.id   ee6cc451425f4241c76a1ec1c9f8415a
#
_cell.length_a   1.000
_cell.length_b   1.000
_cell.length_c   1.000
_cell.angle_alpha   90.00
_cell.angle_beta   90.00
_cell.angle_gamma   90.00
#
_symmetry.space_group_name_H-M   'P 1'
#
loop_
_entity.id
_entity.type
_entity.pdbx_description
1 polymer ?
#
loop_
_entity_poly.entity_id
_entity_poly.type
_entity_poly.pdbx_seq_one_letter_code
_entity_poly.pdbx_strand_id
1 'polypeptide(L)'
;MFEYKSKCLRISSLFLLILISSLILVTACGGNSDESSSSNQSINKSNPSGLSDWELENGFGPVKKKLNLGAIDKKMAADGEKIFESKCASCHKLDERYVGPAQRNVLQRVTPEFFMNTVLNPDENLEKHPHSKEMLAQYMTKMTNQNVNLKDARALLEYFRVLNEELINKNNSKN
;
A
#
# COMPACT_ATOMS: atom_id res chain seq x y z
N MET A 1 37.40 -13.03 41.13
CA MET A 1 36.74 -12.14 40.15
C MET A 1 37.76 -11.35 39.31
N PHE A 2 38.93 -11.93 39.00
CA PHE A 2 40.03 -11.22 38.30
C PHE A 2 40.62 -11.94 37.08
N GLU A 3 40.13 -13.14 36.72
CA GLU A 3 40.69 -13.90 35.58
C GLU A 3 39.97 -13.76 34.22
N TYR A 4 38.81 -13.07 34.15
CA TYR A 4 38.06 -12.99 32.92
C TYR A 4 38.57 -11.89 31.95
N LYS A 5 39.26 -10.87 32.44
CA LYS A 5 39.72 -9.74 31.62
C LYS A 5 40.93 -10.00 30.73
N SER A 6 41.74 -11.02 31.01
CA SER A 6 42.97 -11.27 30.25
C SER A 6 42.78 -12.10 28.97
N LYS A 7 41.67 -12.86 28.86
CA LYS A 7 41.41 -13.72 27.71
C LYS A 7 40.74 -12.98 26.55
N CYS A 8 39.97 -11.91 26.82
CA CYS A 8 39.34 -11.10 25.75
C CYS A 8 40.34 -10.26 24.93
N LEU A 9 41.45 -9.85 25.53
CA LEU A 9 42.41 -8.98 24.85
C LEU A 9 43.32 -9.72 23.85
N ARG A 10 43.51 -11.04 24.00
CA ARG A 10 44.31 -11.84 23.07
C ARG A 10 43.58 -12.35 21.86
N ILE A 11 42.25 -12.45 21.90
CA ILE A 11 41.43 -12.90 20.79
C ILE A 11 41.22 -11.75 19.78
N SER A 12 41.16 -10.51 20.25
CA SER A 12 41.00 -9.32 19.39
C SER A 12 42.20 -9.04 18.48
N SER A 13 43.42 -9.40 18.94
CA SER A 13 44.66 -9.19 18.17
C SER A 13 44.85 -10.19 17.02
N LEU A 14 44.30 -11.42 17.15
CA LEU A 14 44.41 -12.44 16.13
C LEU A 14 43.40 -12.19 14.95
N PHE A 15 42.23 -11.61 15.25
CA PHE A 15 41.25 -11.26 14.19
C PHE A 15 41.66 -10.08 13.34
N LEU A 16 42.48 -9.17 13.88
CA LEU A 16 42.98 -7.99 13.15
C LEU A 16 44.02 -8.34 12.09
N LEU A 17 44.79 -9.42 12.30
CA LEU A 17 45.84 -9.85 11.34
C LEU A 17 45.29 -10.67 10.16
N ILE A 18 44.08 -11.26 10.27
CA ILE A 18 43.44 -12.03 9.19
C ILE A 18 42.73 -11.09 8.21
N LEU A 19 42.30 -9.90 8.62
CA LEU A 19 41.59 -8.94 7.79
C LEU A 19 42.50 -8.14 6.82
N ILE A 20 43.80 -8.13 7.03
CA ILE A 20 44.75 -7.37 6.19
C ILE A 20 45.29 -8.20 5.00
N SER A 21 45.14 -9.53 5.02
CA SER A 21 45.67 -10.43 3.99
C SER A 21 44.75 -10.63 2.76
N SER A 22 43.54 -10.04 2.74
CA SER A 22 42.54 -10.33 1.67
C SER A 22 42.34 -9.17 0.67
N LEU A 23 43.22 -8.18 0.64
CA LEU A 23 42.99 -6.96 -0.18
C LEU A 23 43.99 -6.80 -1.35
N ILE A 24 44.44 -7.88 -1.96
CA ILE A 24 45.19 -7.78 -3.23
C ILE A 24 44.74 -8.92 -4.14
N LEU A 25 43.93 -8.69 -5.08
CA LEU A 25 43.84 -9.24 -6.45
C LEU A 25 42.39 -9.07 -6.98
N VAL A 26 42.15 -8.02 -7.74
CA VAL A 26 41.41 -8.09 -9.00
C VAL A 26 41.70 -6.78 -9.77
N THR A 27 42.67 -6.84 -10.64
CA THR A 27 42.76 -5.92 -11.77
C THR A 27 42.48 -6.69 -13.05
N ALA A 28 41.79 -6.02 -13.95
CA ALA A 28 41.68 -6.24 -15.39
C ALA A 28 40.72 -7.32 -15.89
N CYS A 29 39.67 -6.89 -16.58
CA CYS A 29 39.58 -7.06 -18.02
C CYS A 29 38.53 -6.11 -18.60
N GLY A 30 38.96 -5.32 -19.58
CA GLY A 30 38.15 -4.46 -20.40
C GLY A 30 37.54 -5.27 -21.58
N GLY A 31 36.56 -4.69 -22.23
CA GLY A 31 35.95 -5.16 -23.47
C GLY A 31 34.78 -4.26 -23.87
N ASN A 32 35.01 -3.46 -24.89
CA ASN A 32 34.05 -2.62 -25.61
C ASN A 32 32.91 -3.39 -26.22
N SER A 33 31.70 -2.84 -26.30
CA SER A 33 31.05 -2.41 -27.57
C SER A 33 29.56 -2.10 -27.31
N ASP A 34 29.20 -0.87 -27.57
CA ASP A 34 28.01 -0.32 -28.21
C ASP A 34 26.75 -1.18 -28.35
N GLU A 35 25.62 -0.75 -27.73
CA GLU A 35 24.48 -0.21 -28.49
C GLU A 35 23.41 0.40 -27.59
N SER A 36 22.98 1.56 -28.04
CA SER A 36 21.94 2.41 -27.54
C SER A 36 20.59 1.68 -27.41
N SER A 37 20.02 1.73 -26.20
CA SER A 37 18.56 1.72 -26.03
C SER A 37 18.25 2.55 -24.79
N SER A 38 17.78 3.75 -25.05
CA SER A 38 17.24 4.68 -24.07
C SER A 38 15.98 4.06 -23.44
N SER A 39 16.15 3.40 -22.32
CA SER A 39 15.05 3.14 -21.38
C SER A 39 15.33 3.97 -20.15
N ASN A 40 14.52 5.01 -19.92
CA ASN A 40 14.46 5.75 -18.69
C ASN A 40 14.16 4.79 -17.52
N GLN A 41 15.17 4.17 -16.98
CA GLN A 41 15.12 3.56 -15.66
C GLN A 41 15.29 4.68 -14.64
N SER A 42 14.15 5.22 -14.20
CA SER A 42 14.09 5.89 -12.90
C SER A 42 14.70 4.95 -11.88
N ILE A 43 15.68 5.44 -11.15
CA ILE A 43 16.36 4.75 -10.05
C ILE A 43 15.29 4.39 -9.03
N ASN A 44 14.76 3.18 -9.11
CA ASN A 44 13.86 2.61 -8.16
C ASN A 44 14.63 2.39 -6.86
N LYS A 45 14.39 3.26 -5.88
CA LYS A 45 14.73 3.03 -4.48
C LYS A 45 14.13 1.66 -4.15
N SER A 46 14.94 0.64 -3.95
CA SER A 46 14.54 -0.75 -3.84
C SER A 46 13.47 -0.90 -2.75
N ASN A 47 12.23 -0.95 -3.18
CA ASN A 47 11.09 -1.25 -2.35
C ASN A 47 11.15 -2.75 -2.02
N PRO A 48 11.24 -3.12 -0.72
CA PRO A 48 11.39 -4.52 -0.30
C PRO A 48 10.23 -5.41 -0.71
N SER A 49 9.09 -4.84 -1.07
CA SER A 49 7.90 -5.60 -1.49
C SER A 49 7.96 -6.09 -2.94
N GLY A 50 8.88 -5.57 -3.77
CA GLY A 50 8.96 -5.87 -5.21
C GLY A 50 7.81 -5.29 -6.04
N LEU A 51 6.95 -4.45 -5.45
CA LEU A 51 5.84 -3.80 -6.12
C LEU A 51 6.30 -2.48 -6.76
N SER A 52 5.63 -2.07 -7.84
CA SER A 52 5.82 -0.72 -8.40
C SER A 52 5.25 0.34 -7.43
N ASP A 53 5.72 1.59 -7.56
CA ASP A 53 5.19 2.70 -6.75
C ASP A 53 3.68 2.88 -6.94
N TRP A 54 3.18 2.66 -8.17
CA TRP A 54 1.74 2.66 -8.44
C TRP A 54 0.98 1.59 -7.67
N GLU A 55 1.48 0.36 -7.67
CA GLU A 55 0.84 -0.76 -6.97
C GLU A 55 0.87 -0.57 -5.46
N LEU A 56 1.94 0.02 -4.92
CA LEU A 56 2.02 0.35 -3.49
C LEU A 56 1.05 1.44 -3.07
N GLU A 57 0.83 2.43 -3.93
CA GLU A 57 -0.08 3.53 -3.63
C GLU A 57 -1.54 3.16 -3.91
N ASN A 58 -1.80 2.40 -4.98
CA ASN A 58 -3.12 2.24 -5.55
C ASN A 58 -3.62 0.80 -5.62
N GLY A 59 -2.84 -0.17 -5.15
CA GLY A 59 -3.24 -1.58 -5.11
C GLY A 59 -3.36 -2.25 -6.49
N PHE A 60 -3.97 -3.42 -6.46
CA PHE A 60 -4.16 -4.29 -7.63
C PHE A 60 -5.63 -4.28 -8.08
N GLY A 61 -5.86 -3.97 -9.34
CA GLY A 61 -7.21 -3.96 -9.89
C GLY A 61 -7.26 -3.31 -11.27
N PRO A 62 -8.46 -3.09 -11.82
CA PRO A 62 -8.63 -2.54 -13.15
C PRO A 62 -8.34 -1.04 -13.26
N VAL A 63 -8.27 -0.31 -12.15
CA VAL A 63 -7.90 1.11 -12.14
C VAL A 63 -6.38 1.22 -12.23
N LYS A 64 -5.86 1.54 -13.41
CA LYS A 64 -4.42 1.59 -13.71
C LYS A 64 -3.86 2.99 -13.89
N LYS A 65 -4.71 4.02 -13.76
CA LYS A 65 -4.35 5.43 -13.94
C LYS A 65 -5.05 6.27 -12.90
N LYS A 66 -4.44 7.41 -12.56
CA LYS A 66 -5.05 8.39 -11.69
C LYS A 66 -6.42 8.83 -12.23
N LEU A 67 -7.41 8.83 -11.33
CA LEU A 67 -8.77 9.21 -11.68
C LEU A 67 -8.87 10.73 -11.80
N ASN A 68 -9.50 11.18 -12.87
CA ASN A 68 -9.88 12.59 -12.99
C ASN A 68 -11.24 12.78 -12.30
N LEU A 69 -11.18 13.18 -11.02
CA LEU A 69 -12.35 13.41 -10.19
C LEU A 69 -12.76 14.88 -10.26
N GLY A 70 -13.83 15.17 -11.00
CA GLY A 70 -14.46 16.49 -11.01
C GLY A 70 -15.26 16.79 -9.73
N ALA A 71 -16.25 17.68 -9.80
CA ALA A 71 -17.21 17.89 -8.72
C ALA A 71 -17.94 16.59 -8.36
N ILE A 72 -18.38 16.46 -7.11
CA ILE A 72 -19.11 15.27 -6.64
C ILE A 72 -20.44 15.14 -7.39
N ASP A 73 -20.65 13.97 -7.99
CA ASP A 73 -21.94 13.61 -8.58
C ASP A 73 -22.87 13.06 -7.49
N LYS A 74 -23.76 13.93 -7.00
CA LYS A 74 -24.72 13.58 -5.93
C LYS A 74 -25.69 12.46 -6.33
N LYS A 75 -26.07 12.35 -7.61
CA LYS A 75 -26.95 11.27 -8.08
C LYS A 75 -26.21 9.95 -8.04
N MET A 76 -24.99 9.94 -8.54
CA MET A 76 -24.13 8.74 -8.47
C MET A 76 -23.81 8.37 -7.02
N ALA A 77 -23.61 9.35 -6.13
CA ALA A 77 -23.41 9.11 -4.71
C ALA A 77 -24.60 8.42 -4.04
N ALA A 78 -25.85 8.84 -4.37
CA ALA A 78 -27.07 8.19 -3.88
C ALA A 78 -27.20 6.73 -4.37
N ASP A 79 -26.76 6.43 -5.59
CA ASP A 79 -26.69 5.06 -6.08
C ASP A 79 -25.59 4.27 -5.31
N GLY A 80 -24.46 4.89 -5.04
CA GLY A 80 -23.37 4.32 -4.24
C GLY A 80 -23.78 3.98 -2.81
N GLU A 81 -24.60 4.83 -2.17
CA GLU A 81 -25.17 4.56 -0.85
C GLU A 81 -25.99 3.26 -0.84
N LYS A 82 -26.89 3.08 -1.80
CA LYS A 82 -27.69 1.85 -1.94
C LYS A 82 -26.81 0.61 -2.16
N ILE A 83 -25.75 0.75 -2.94
CA ILE A 83 -24.79 -0.33 -3.16
C ILE A 83 -24.06 -0.65 -1.84
N PHE A 84 -23.61 0.36 -1.10
CA PHE A 84 -23.00 0.17 0.21
C PHE A 84 -23.95 -0.57 1.17
N GLU A 85 -25.18 -0.13 1.30
CA GLU A 85 -26.18 -0.75 2.16
C GLU A 85 -26.43 -2.22 1.80
N SER A 86 -26.56 -2.52 0.52
CA SER A 86 -26.89 -3.87 0.06
C SER A 86 -25.73 -4.86 0.05
N LYS A 87 -24.50 -4.39 -0.22
CA LYS A 87 -23.33 -5.25 -0.44
C LYS A 87 -22.23 -5.15 0.62
N CYS A 88 -22.18 -4.03 1.35
CA CYS A 88 -21.02 -3.72 2.21
C CYS A 88 -21.41 -3.61 3.70
N ALA A 89 -22.64 -3.12 4.01
CA ALA A 89 -23.06 -2.77 5.37
C ALA A 89 -23.18 -3.96 6.31
N SER A 90 -23.26 -5.19 5.77
CA SER A 90 -23.22 -6.43 6.58
C SER A 90 -21.89 -6.63 7.30
N CYS A 91 -20.78 -6.11 6.71
CA CYS A 91 -19.45 -6.24 7.28
C CYS A 91 -18.81 -4.90 7.67
N HIS A 92 -19.24 -3.79 7.06
CA HIS A 92 -18.69 -2.46 7.31
C HIS A 92 -19.75 -1.51 7.88
N LYS A 93 -19.40 -0.81 8.97
CA LYS A 93 -20.16 0.34 9.46
C LYS A 93 -19.46 1.63 9.07
N LEU A 94 -20.19 2.75 9.07
CA LEU A 94 -19.59 4.04 8.72
C LEU A 94 -18.66 4.53 9.82
N ASP A 95 -19.07 4.48 11.07
CA ASP A 95 -18.42 5.19 12.16
C ASP A 95 -17.75 4.29 13.20
N GLU A 96 -17.93 2.99 13.10
CA GLU A 96 -17.38 2.04 14.06
C GLU A 96 -16.76 0.81 13.40
N ARG A 97 -15.81 0.19 14.11
CA ARG A 97 -15.32 -1.15 13.76
C ARG A 97 -16.42 -2.17 13.95
N TYR A 98 -16.61 -3.02 12.93
CA TYR A 98 -17.53 -4.15 13.00
C TYR A 98 -16.79 -5.43 12.57
N VAL A 99 -17.22 -6.13 11.54
CA VAL A 99 -16.41 -7.21 10.95
C VAL A 99 -15.16 -6.64 10.27
N GLY A 100 -15.33 -5.56 9.50
CA GLY A 100 -14.26 -4.79 8.89
C GLY A 100 -14.05 -3.41 9.53
N PRO A 101 -13.16 -2.58 8.96
CA PRO A 101 -12.92 -1.21 9.41
C PRO A 101 -14.12 -0.28 9.20
N ALA A 102 -14.22 0.76 10.03
CA ALA A 102 -15.11 1.90 9.80
C ALA A 102 -14.80 2.57 8.45
N GLN A 103 -15.82 3.00 7.72
CA GLN A 103 -15.66 3.44 6.34
C GLN A 103 -15.82 4.94 6.10
N ARG A 104 -16.42 5.72 7.00
CA ARG A 104 -16.69 7.16 6.77
C ARG A 104 -15.43 7.94 6.35
N ASN A 105 -14.30 7.63 6.94
CA ASN A 105 -13.03 8.32 6.67
C ASN A 105 -12.09 7.52 5.74
N VAL A 106 -12.61 6.57 4.96
CA VAL A 106 -11.76 5.69 4.13
C VAL A 106 -10.88 6.48 3.16
N LEU A 107 -11.42 7.54 2.54
CA LEU A 107 -10.67 8.39 1.59
C LEU A 107 -9.66 9.34 2.24
N GLN A 108 -9.56 9.36 3.57
CA GLN A 108 -8.46 10.02 4.30
C GLN A 108 -7.30 9.05 4.56
N ARG A 109 -7.50 7.76 4.38
CA ARG A 109 -6.53 6.70 4.67
C ARG A 109 -5.93 6.07 3.41
N VAL A 110 -6.68 6.05 2.32
CA VAL A 110 -6.26 5.45 1.05
C VAL A 110 -6.64 6.35 -0.13
N THR A 111 -5.97 6.17 -1.27
CA THR A 111 -6.31 6.87 -2.50
C THR A 111 -7.65 6.40 -3.06
N PRO A 112 -8.35 7.23 -3.86
CA PRO A 112 -9.55 6.83 -4.59
C PRO A 112 -9.33 5.58 -5.46
N GLU A 113 -8.17 5.48 -6.08
CA GLU A 113 -7.75 4.36 -6.92
C GLU A 113 -7.59 3.08 -6.09
N PHE A 114 -6.91 3.18 -4.93
CA PHE A 114 -6.77 2.05 -4.02
C PHE A 114 -8.13 1.57 -3.51
N PHE A 115 -9.01 2.50 -3.12
CA PHE A 115 -10.37 2.18 -2.70
C PHE A 115 -11.10 1.38 -3.79
N MET A 116 -11.13 1.89 -5.03
CA MET A 116 -11.79 1.19 -6.13
C MET A 116 -11.15 -0.16 -6.42
N ASN A 117 -9.83 -0.24 -6.48
CA ASN A 117 -9.12 -1.48 -6.74
C ASN A 117 -9.35 -2.53 -5.64
N THR A 118 -9.44 -2.11 -4.38
CA THR A 118 -9.75 -3.04 -3.27
C THR A 118 -11.17 -3.58 -3.37
N VAL A 119 -12.14 -2.75 -3.74
CA VAL A 119 -13.54 -3.19 -3.93
C VAL A 119 -13.68 -4.13 -5.13
N LEU A 120 -12.96 -3.85 -6.22
CA LEU A 120 -13.04 -4.60 -7.48
C LEU A 120 -12.23 -5.90 -7.46
N ASN A 121 -11.14 -5.94 -6.72
CA ASN A 121 -10.21 -7.06 -6.70
C ASN A 121 -9.61 -7.29 -5.29
N PRO A 122 -10.47 -7.63 -4.31
CA PRO A 122 -10.02 -7.78 -2.92
C PRO A 122 -9.05 -8.95 -2.72
N ASP A 123 -9.21 -10.04 -3.46
CA ASP A 123 -8.38 -11.25 -3.28
C ASP A 123 -6.93 -11.01 -3.68
N GLU A 124 -6.66 -10.40 -4.83
CA GLU A 124 -5.29 -10.10 -5.26
C GLU A 124 -4.64 -9.02 -4.37
N ASN A 125 -5.41 -8.01 -3.95
CA ASN A 125 -4.92 -7.04 -2.98
C ASN A 125 -4.54 -7.71 -1.67
N LEU A 126 -5.34 -8.64 -1.17
CA LEU A 126 -5.03 -9.39 0.03
C LEU A 126 -3.78 -10.25 -0.13
N GLU A 127 -3.60 -10.88 -1.29
CA GLU A 127 -2.45 -11.74 -1.57
C GLU A 127 -1.14 -10.95 -1.69
N LYS A 128 -1.17 -9.79 -2.35
CA LYS A 128 0.05 -9.08 -2.77
C LYS A 128 0.32 -7.80 -2.00
N HIS A 129 -0.72 -7.06 -1.61
CA HIS A 129 -0.55 -5.71 -1.08
C HIS A 129 -0.27 -5.69 0.43
N PRO A 130 0.81 -5.02 0.91
CA PRO A 130 1.17 -4.98 2.34
C PRO A 130 0.06 -4.47 3.24
N HIS A 131 -0.60 -3.37 2.86
CA HIS A 131 -1.71 -2.79 3.64
C HIS A 131 -2.89 -3.76 3.77
N SER A 132 -3.24 -4.50 2.73
CA SER A 132 -4.34 -5.48 2.79
C SER A 132 -4.00 -6.67 3.68
N LYS A 133 -2.74 -7.10 3.70
CA LYS A 133 -2.24 -8.13 4.63
C LYS A 133 -2.28 -7.64 6.09
N GLU A 134 -1.92 -6.39 6.33
CA GLU A 134 -2.02 -5.76 7.64
C GLU A 134 -3.48 -5.70 8.11
N MET A 135 -4.41 -5.31 7.23
CA MET A 135 -5.83 -5.32 7.53
C MET A 135 -6.33 -6.73 7.87
N LEU A 136 -5.90 -7.76 7.16
CA LEU A 136 -6.23 -9.14 7.50
C LEU A 136 -5.73 -9.51 8.90
N ALA A 137 -4.49 -9.16 9.23
CA ALA A 137 -3.92 -9.43 10.55
C ALA A 137 -4.68 -8.71 11.68
N GLN A 138 -5.12 -7.48 11.41
CA GLN A 138 -5.86 -6.66 12.39
C GLN A 138 -7.31 -7.13 12.60
N TYR A 139 -8.00 -7.52 11.52
CA TYR A 139 -9.42 -7.83 11.55
C TYR A 139 -9.71 -9.34 11.60
N MET A 140 -8.71 -10.18 11.33
CA MET A 140 -8.80 -11.64 11.29
C MET A 140 -9.92 -12.17 10.36
N THR A 141 -10.32 -11.34 9.41
CA THR A 141 -11.40 -11.62 8.45
C THR A 141 -11.02 -11.05 7.09
N LYS A 142 -11.11 -11.89 6.07
CA LYS A 142 -10.83 -11.44 4.70
C LYS A 142 -12.06 -10.74 4.11
N MET A 143 -11.84 -9.65 3.38
CA MET A 143 -12.85 -9.03 2.53
C MET A 143 -13.13 -9.94 1.34
N THR A 144 -14.38 -10.41 1.22
CA THR A 144 -14.82 -11.25 0.10
C THR A 144 -15.25 -10.40 -1.09
N ASN A 145 -15.05 -10.92 -2.30
CA ASN A 145 -15.50 -10.26 -3.51
C ASN A 145 -17.03 -10.16 -3.54
N GLN A 146 -17.55 -8.94 -3.65
CA GLN A 146 -19.00 -8.65 -3.67
C GLN A 146 -19.57 -8.52 -5.09
N ASN A 147 -18.81 -8.94 -6.12
CA ASN A 147 -19.19 -8.83 -7.52
C ASN A 147 -19.61 -7.40 -7.90
N VAL A 148 -18.86 -6.43 -7.43
CA VAL A 148 -19.03 -5.02 -7.80
C VAL A 148 -18.38 -4.79 -9.16
N ASN A 149 -19.09 -4.18 -10.09
CA ASN A 149 -18.52 -3.77 -11.38
C ASN A 149 -17.88 -2.37 -11.28
N LEU A 150 -17.18 -1.96 -12.32
CA LEU A 150 -16.46 -0.67 -12.35
C LEU A 150 -17.38 0.54 -12.16
N LYS A 151 -18.60 0.50 -12.71
CA LYS A 151 -19.60 1.56 -12.55
C LYS A 151 -20.09 1.66 -11.12
N ASP A 152 -20.37 0.54 -10.49
CA ASP A 152 -20.82 0.47 -9.11
C ASP A 152 -19.69 0.88 -8.14
N ALA A 153 -18.44 0.46 -8.39
CA ALA A 153 -17.28 0.91 -7.63
C ALA A 153 -17.08 2.43 -7.73
N ARG A 154 -17.34 3.01 -8.90
CA ARG A 154 -17.31 4.45 -9.09
C ARG A 154 -18.45 5.16 -8.34
N ALA A 155 -19.64 4.59 -8.29
CA ALA A 155 -20.76 5.10 -7.51
C ALA A 155 -20.46 5.04 -6.00
N LEU A 156 -19.90 3.93 -5.50
CA LEU A 156 -19.41 3.82 -4.14
C LEU A 156 -18.37 4.90 -3.82
N LEU A 157 -17.42 5.14 -4.71
CA LEU A 157 -16.44 6.21 -4.54
C LEU A 157 -17.10 7.58 -4.38
N GLU A 158 -18.11 7.92 -5.20
CA GLU A 158 -18.84 9.19 -5.07
C GLU A 158 -19.56 9.29 -3.70
N TYR A 159 -20.17 8.22 -3.23
CA TYR A 159 -20.77 8.19 -1.89
C TYR A 159 -19.75 8.49 -0.81
N PHE A 160 -18.57 7.86 -0.84
CA PHE A 160 -17.52 8.12 0.14
C PHE A 160 -16.89 9.50 -0.01
N ARG A 161 -16.92 10.11 -1.19
CA ARG A 161 -16.51 11.51 -1.38
C ARG A 161 -17.46 12.47 -0.68
N VAL A 162 -18.77 12.21 -0.72
CA VAL A 162 -19.76 13.00 0.06
C VAL A 162 -19.48 12.88 1.54
N LEU A 163 -19.33 11.66 2.06
CA LEU A 163 -19.05 11.43 3.49
C LEU A 163 -17.74 12.08 3.95
N ASN A 164 -16.72 12.08 3.10
CA ASN A 164 -15.45 12.74 3.40
C ASN A 164 -15.59 14.27 3.42
N GLU A 165 -16.37 14.86 2.50
CA GLU A 165 -16.66 16.31 2.50
C GLU A 165 -17.42 16.73 3.77
N GLU A 166 -18.42 15.95 4.19
CA GLU A 166 -19.15 16.16 5.44
C GLU A 166 -18.22 16.16 6.67
N LEU A 167 -17.28 15.20 6.72
CA LEU A 167 -16.29 15.14 7.81
C LEU A 167 -15.38 16.37 7.84
N ILE A 168 -14.90 16.81 6.70
CA ILE A 168 -14.04 18.00 6.59
C ILE A 168 -14.81 19.24 7.06
N ASN A 169 -16.04 19.42 6.60
CA ASN A 169 -16.88 20.55 6.98
C ASN A 169 -17.20 20.57 8.48
N LYS A 170 -17.50 19.39 9.06
CA LYS A 170 -17.74 19.23 10.50
C LYS A 170 -16.51 19.57 11.35
N ASN A 171 -15.33 19.24 10.89
CA ASN A 171 -14.09 19.53 11.59
C ASN A 171 -13.75 21.03 11.51
N ASN A 172 -13.97 21.65 10.36
CA ASN A 172 -13.75 23.09 10.16
C ASN A 172 -14.72 23.97 10.97
N SER A 173 -15.94 23.50 11.26
CA SER A 173 -16.93 24.23 12.06
C SER A 173 -16.71 24.16 13.58
N LYS A 174 -15.75 23.35 14.04
CA LYS A 174 -15.40 23.19 15.47
C LYS A 174 -14.16 23.98 15.89
N ASN A 175 -13.43 24.52 14.93
CA ASN A 175 -12.27 25.39 15.12
C ASN A 175 -12.64 26.86 14.95
#